data_8c69469700e3dba570c7ca369b1b414b
#
_entry.id   8c69469700e3dba570c7ca369b1b414b
#
_cell.length_a   1.000
_cell.length_b   1.000
_cell.length_c   1.000
_cell.angle_alpha   90.00
_cell.angle_beta   90.00
_cell.angle_gamma   90.00
#
_symmetry.space_group_name_H-M   'P 1'
#
loop_
_entity.id
_entity.type
_entity.pdbx_description
1 polymer ?
#
loop_
_entity_poly.entity_id
_entity_poly.type
_entity_poly.pdbx_seq_one_letter_code
_entity_poly.pdbx_strand_id
1 'polypeptide(L)'
;MKKAIALLSAAIMAAGVLTACGGSDSEKTFTVGFDAEFPPYGYMDENGEYIGFDLDLAKEVCERNGWTFVAQPIDWDSKDMELSSGSIDCIWNGFTIQGREDAYTWSVPYVDNSQVFVVAADSGITSQADLAGKVVGVQKDSSALAALTGDASDLAATFAELQQYGDYNVAFMDLEQNAIDALAIDIGVANYQISSRGDSFVILDEQLASEQYGVGFKLGNEELRDKVQKTLLEMADDGTFMEIAEKYSDFGLTESICIGK
;
A
#
# COMPACT_ATOMS: atom_id res chain seq x y z
N MET A 1 -66.19 53.78 -25.61
CA MET A 1 -65.77 55.19 -25.79
C MET A 1 -65.01 55.59 -24.52
N LYS A 2 -63.94 56.25 -24.74
CA LYS A 2 -63.10 57.01 -23.79
C LYS A 2 -62.01 56.29 -23.01
N LYS A 3 -60.85 56.57 -23.50
CA LYS A 3 -59.48 56.31 -22.98
C LYS A 3 -59.26 57.02 -21.68
N ALA A 4 -58.49 56.43 -20.75
CA ALA A 4 -57.74 57.12 -19.73
C ALA A 4 -56.37 56.47 -19.60
N ILE A 5 -55.36 57.28 -19.88
CA ILE A 5 -53.95 57.01 -19.75
C ILE A 5 -53.58 57.39 -18.33
N ALA A 6 -52.94 56.49 -17.60
CA ALA A 6 -52.25 56.84 -16.34
C ALA A 6 -50.76 56.44 -16.44
N LEU A 7 -49.94 57.42 -16.47
CA LEU A 7 -48.48 57.35 -16.28
C LEU A 7 -48.17 56.85 -14.86
N LEU A 8 -47.33 55.82 -14.74
CA LEU A 8 -46.75 55.45 -13.47
C LEU A 8 -45.24 55.45 -13.57
N SER A 9 -44.65 56.18 -12.69
CA SER A 9 -43.25 56.54 -12.58
C SER A 9 -42.39 55.33 -12.25
N ALA A 10 -41.29 55.13 -12.99
CA ALA A 10 -40.23 54.18 -12.68
C ALA A 10 -39.42 54.60 -11.46
N ALA A 11 -39.49 53.83 -10.40
CA ALA A 11 -38.53 53.88 -9.31
C ALA A 11 -37.52 52.78 -9.53
N ILE A 12 -36.30 53.13 -9.92
CA ILE A 12 -35.14 52.21 -10.03
C ILE A 12 -34.63 51.97 -8.64
N MET A 13 -34.91 50.82 -8.03
CA MET A 13 -34.15 50.31 -6.89
C MET A 13 -32.95 49.53 -7.42
N ALA A 14 -31.78 50.09 -7.29
CA ALA A 14 -30.50 49.40 -7.43
C ALA A 14 -30.34 48.42 -6.27
N ALA A 15 -30.79 47.18 -6.43
CA ALA A 15 -30.42 46.10 -5.52
C ALA A 15 -29.00 45.65 -5.88
N GLY A 16 -28.06 46.05 -5.00
CA GLY A 16 -26.70 45.53 -5.07
C GLY A 16 -26.69 44.02 -4.92
N VAL A 17 -26.38 43.32 -6.02
CA VAL A 17 -26.07 41.93 -5.98
C VAL A 17 -24.68 41.80 -5.36
N LEU A 18 -24.64 41.54 -4.05
CA LEU A 18 -23.46 40.96 -3.41
C LEU A 18 -23.31 39.55 -3.92
N THR A 19 -22.53 39.37 -5.00
CA THR A 19 -21.97 38.10 -5.36
C THR A 19 -21.01 37.68 -4.27
N ALA A 20 -21.52 36.95 -3.29
CA ALA A 20 -20.68 36.15 -2.42
C ALA A 20 -20.06 35.07 -3.36
N CYS A 21 -18.81 35.27 -3.78
CA CYS A 21 -17.94 34.22 -4.24
C CYS A 21 -17.64 33.35 -3.00
N GLY A 22 -18.57 32.50 -2.63
CA GLY A 22 -18.29 31.32 -1.86
C GLY A 22 -17.61 30.36 -2.83
N GLY A 23 -16.28 30.35 -2.87
CA GLY A 23 -15.54 29.21 -3.38
C GLY A 23 -16.04 28.02 -2.60
N SER A 24 -16.79 27.12 -3.24
CA SER A 24 -16.87 25.77 -2.75
C SER A 24 -15.45 25.21 -2.91
N ASP A 25 -14.66 25.23 -1.82
CA ASP A 25 -13.55 24.32 -1.71
C ASP A 25 -14.16 22.93 -1.88
N SER A 26 -14.08 22.40 -3.08
CA SER A 26 -14.37 20.99 -3.30
C SER A 26 -13.34 20.26 -2.43
N GLU A 27 -13.84 19.58 -1.40
CA GLU A 27 -13.03 18.77 -0.51
C GLU A 27 -12.13 17.89 -1.38
N LYS A 28 -10.81 18.02 -1.21
CA LYS A 28 -9.85 17.29 -2.05
C LYS A 28 -10.00 15.80 -1.76
N THR A 29 -10.27 15.01 -2.77
CA THR A 29 -10.20 13.54 -2.65
C THR A 29 -8.74 13.10 -2.75
N PHE A 30 -8.36 12.14 -1.91
CA PHE A 30 -7.07 11.48 -1.94
C PHE A 30 -7.28 9.98 -2.09
N THR A 31 -6.93 9.45 -3.25
CA THR A 31 -7.17 8.06 -3.64
C THR A 31 -5.89 7.24 -3.50
N VAL A 32 -5.92 6.27 -2.61
CA VAL A 32 -4.81 5.35 -2.32
C VAL A 32 -5.00 4.06 -3.09
N GLY A 33 -4.05 3.72 -3.96
CA GLY A 33 -3.98 2.43 -4.65
C GLY A 33 -3.27 1.39 -3.78
N PHE A 34 -3.88 0.21 -3.64
CA PHE A 34 -3.35 -0.88 -2.82
C PHE A 34 -3.84 -2.25 -3.31
N ASP A 35 -3.06 -3.30 -3.03
CA ASP A 35 -3.46 -4.70 -3.20
C ASP A 35 -4.31 -5.13 -1.97
N ALA A 36 -5.57 -5.50 -2.21
CA ALA A 36 -6.50 -5.88 -1.14
C ALA A 36 -6.24 -7.28 -0.55
N GLU A 37 -5.23 -7.99 -1.05
CA GLU A 37 -4.78 -9.30 -0.59
C GLU A 37 -3.40 -9.25 0.07
N PHE A 38 -3.03 -8.08 0.66
CA PHE A 38 -1.71 -7.81 1.25
C PHE A 38 -1.79 -7.42 2.75
N PRO A 39 -2.41 -8.27 3.62
CA PRO A 39 -2.43 -8.00 5.06
C PRO A 39 -1.02 -8.10 5.67
N PRO A 40 -0.67 -7.33 6.71
CA PRO A 40 -1.53 -6.41 7.46
C PRO A 40 -1.58 -4.98 6.91
N TYR A 41 -0.96 -4.69 5.75
CA TYR A 41 -0.82 -3.34 5.21
C TYR A 41 -2.09 -2.82 4.55
N GLY A 42 -2.73 -3.63 3.68
CA GLY A 42 -4.00 -3.33 3.05
C GLY A 42 -4.75 -4.61 2.68
N TYR A 43 -5.99 -4.76 3.15
CA TYR A 43 -6.78 -5.96 2.88
C TYR A 43 -8.26 -5.73 3.12
N MET A 44 -9.09 -6.66 2.67
CA MET A 44 -10.52 -6.67 2.94
C MET A 44 -10.82 -7.55 4.15
N ASP A 45 -11.54 -7.00 5.14
CA ASP A 45 -11.98 -7.74 6.31
C ASP A 45 -13.20 -8.64 6.03
N GLU A 46 -13.65 -9.39 7.05
CA GLU A 46 -14.80 -10.30 6.95
C GLU A 46 -16.13 -9.56 6.69
N ASN A 47 -16.20 -8.24 6.94
CA ASN A 47 -17.38 -7.40 6.69
C ASN A 47 -17.38 -6.80 5.28
N GLY A 48 -16.30 -6.98 4.53
CA GLY A 48 -16.10 -6.39 3.20
C GLY A 48 -15.54 -4.96 3.23
N GLU A 49 -14.98 -4.53 4.38
CA GLU A 49 -14.37 -3.21 4.54
C GLU A 49 -12.85 -3.30 4.27
N TYR A 50 -12.32 -2.28 3.61
CA TYR A 50 -10.88 -2.16 3.39
C TYR A 50 -10.20 -1.58 4.62
N ILE A 51 -9.31 -2.37 5.21
CA ILE A 51 -8.55 -2.06 6.43
C ILE A 51 -7.08 -2.39 6.24
N GLY A 52 -6.24 -1.99 7.19
CA GLY A 52 -4.81 -2.30 7.22
C GLY A 52 -4.00 -1.13 7.71
N PHE A 53 -2.76 -1.41 8.08
CA PHE A 53 -1.85 -0.44 8.66
C PHE A 53 -1.66 0.80 7.77
N ASP A 54 -1.37 0.57 6.48
CA ASP A 54 -1.13 1.66 5.53
C ASP A 54 -2.41 2.46 5.25
N LEU A 55 -3.56 1.78 5.21
CA LEU A 55 -4.85 2.45 5.02
C LEU A 55 -5.25 3.26 6.25
N ASP A 56 -4.94 2.80 7.47
CA ASP A 56 -5.18 3.56 8.70
C ASP A 56 -4.29 4.79 8.76
N LEU A 57 -3.00 4.69 8.36
CA LEU A 57 -2.12 5.86 8.22
C LEU A 57 -2.66 6.86 7.19
N ALA A 58 -3.12 6.37 6.04
CA ALA A 58 -3.66 7.21 4.97
C ALA A 58 -4.95 7.92 5.38
N LYS A 59 -5.83 7.25 6.14
CA LYS A 59 -7.04 7.86 6.74
C LYS A 59 -6.67 9.02 7.66
N GLU A 60 -5.74 8.81 8.58
CA GLU A 60 -5.27 9.85 9.50
C GLU A 60 -4.63 11.03 8.75
N VAL A 61 -3.81 10.74 7.71
CA VAL A 61 -3.26 11.79 6.84
C VAL A 61 -4.37 12.60 6.18
N CYS A 62 -5.43 11.96 5.70
CA CYS A 62 -6.58 12.65 5.09
C CYS A 62 -7.32 13.50 6.11
N GLU A 63 -7.58 13.00 7.32
CA GLU A 63 -8.25 13.73 8.40
C GLU A 63 -7.50 15.02 8.76
N ARG A 64 -6.17 14.93 8.95
CA ARG A 64 -5.32 16.10 9.29
C ARG A 64 -5.26 17.12 8.17
N ASN A 65 -5.38 16.71 6.91
CA ASN A 65 -5.33 17.61 5.76
C ASN A 65 -6.72 18.10 5.30
N GLY A 66 -7.82 17.63 5.89
CA GLY A 66 -9.18 17.93 5.45
C GLY A 66 -9.49 17.37 4.07
N TRP A 67 -9.00 16.14 3.77
CA TRP A 67 -9.22 15.44 2.50
C TRP A 67 -10.22 14.30 2.69
N THR A 68 -10.95 13.99 1.61
CA THR A 68 -11.77 12.78 1.55
C THR A 68 -10.88 11.59 1.17
N PHE A 69 -10.76 10.59 2.06
CA PHE A 69 -10.03 9.36 1.82
C PHE A 69 -10.81 8.42 0.90
N VAL A 70 -10.14 7.83 -0.09
CA VAL A 70 -10.66 6.76 -0.95
C VAL A 70 -9.63 5.63 -1.02
N ALA A 71 -10.01 4.44 -0.56
CA ALA A 71 -9.25 3.22 -0.77
C ALA A 71 -9.63 2.60 -2.12
N GLN A 72 -8.69 2.50 -3.06
CA GLN A 72 -8.89 1.93 -4.38
C GLN A 72 -8.09 0.63 -4.51
N PRO A 73 -8.76 -0.54 -4.43
CA PRO A 73 -8.07 -1.80 -4.70
C PRO A 73 -7.64 -1.87 -6.16
N ILE A 74 -6.43 -2.37 -6.38
CA ILE A 74 -5.84 -2.54 -7.71
C ILE A 74 -5.20 -3.93 -7.85
N ASP A 75 -5.10 -4.42 -9.07
CA ASP A 75 -4.18 -5.53 -9.36
C ASP A 75 -2.74 -5.00 -9.26
N TRP A 76 -1.88 -5.71 -8.51
CA TRP A 76 -0.55 -5.20 -8.20
C TRP A 76 0.32 -4.94 -9.44
N ASP A 77 0.21 -5.77 -10.46
CA ASP A 77 0.95 -5.60 -11.73
C ASP A 77 0.41 -4.46 -12.61
N SER A 78 -0.73 -3.83 -12.24
CA SER A 78 -1.27 -2.63 -12.92
C SER A 78 -1.00 -1.31 -12.20
N LYS A 79 -0.31 -1.31 -11.05
CA LYS A 79 -0.08 -0.11 -10.20
C LYS A 79 0.49 1.10 -10.96
N ASP A 80 1.43 0.87 -11.88
CA ASP A 80 2.06 1.94 -12.65
C ASP A 80 1.08 2.60 -13.62
N MET A 81 0.21 1.80 -14.23
CA MET A 81 -0.82 2.30 -15.14
C MET A 81 -1.85 3.12 -14.36
N GLU A 82 -2.32 2.62 -13.21
CA GLU A 82 -3.29 3.32 -12.36
C GLU A 82 -2.73 4.65 -11.83
N LEU A 83 -1.46 4.67 -11.39
CA LEU A 83 -0.80 5.90 -10.94
C LEU A 83 -0.56 6.87 -12.10
N SER A 84 -0.10 6.39 -13.25
CA SER A 84 0.21 7.25 -14.41
C SER A 84 -1.04 7.86 -15.03
N SER A 85 -2.18 7.14 -15.03
CA SER A 85 -3.47 7.62 -15.53
C SER A 85 -4.12 8.64 -14.59
N GLY A 86 -3.73 8.64 -13.30
CA GLY A 86 -4.35 9.46 -12.25
C GLY A 86 -5.63 8.84 -11.67
N SER A 87 -5.86 7.54 -11.86
CA SER A 87 -6.93 6.79 -11.18
C SER A 87 -6.67 6.72 -9.68
N ILE A 88 -5.39 6.70 -9.28
CA ILE A 88 -4.91 6.80 -7.90
C ILE A 88 -3.93 7.95 -7.74
N ASP A 89 -3.86 8.54 -6.56
CA ASP A 89 -2.94 9.64 -6.22
C ASP A 89 -1.58 9.13 -5.75
N CYS A 90 -1.56 7.96 -5.13
CA CYS A 90 -0.35 7.29 -4.67
C CYS A 90 -0.53 5.77 -4.62
N ILE A 91 0.58 5.04 -4.54
CA ILE A 91 0.66 3.64 -4.17
C ILE A 91 1.11 3.60 -2.70
N TRP A 92 0.27 3.00 -1.84
CA TRP A 92 0.56 2.91 -0.41
C TRP A 92 0.11 1.54 0.12
N ASN A 93 1.03 0.58 0.12
CA ASN A 93 0.72 -0.81 0.45
C ASN A 93 1.99 -1.65 0.67
N GLY A 94 2.78 -1.33 1.71
CA GLY A 94 4.06 -2.00 1.88
C GLY A 94 4.94 -1.85 0.64
N PHE A 95 5.05 -0.63 0.11
CA PHE A 95 5.65 -0.42 -1.19
C PHE A 95 7.15 -0.15 -1.10
N THR A 96 7.94 -1.11 -1.58
CA THR A 96 9.41 -1.12 -1.51
C THR A 96 10.04 -0.03 -2.36
N ILE A 97 10.91 0.77 -1.73
CA ILE A 97 11.68 1.83 -2.39
C ILE A 97 12.83 1.24 -3.21
N GLN A 98 13.57 0.27 -2.64
CA GLN A 98 14.78 -0.29 -3.25
C GLN A 98 14.50 -0.89 -4.63
N GLY A 99 15.33 -0.52 -5.60
CA GLY A 99 15.18 -0.92 -7.00
C GLY A 99 14.15 -0.11 -7.79
N ARG A 100 13.47 0.85 -7.15
CA ARG A 100 12.44 1.72 -7.76
C ARG A 100 12.67 3.20 -7.49
N GLU A 101 13.86 3.58 -6.99
CA GLU A 101 14.19 4.93 -6.51
C GLU A 101 13.90 6.01 -7.55
N ASP A 102 14.23 5.74 -8.80
CA ASP A 102 14.09 6.68 -9.92
C ASP A 102 12.72 6.61 -10.63
N ALA A 103 11.86 5.65 -10.27
CA ALA A 103 10.59 5.43 -10.94
C ALA A 103 9.44 6.27 -10.36
N TYR A 104 9.57 6.68 -9.10
CA TYR A 104 8.54 7.39 -8.34
C TYR A 104 9.10 8.59 -7.60
N THR A 105 8.20 9.49 -7.16
CA THR A 105 8.51 10.47 -6.13
C THR A 105 8.12 9.85 -4.78
N TRP A 106 9.12 9.54 -3.94
CA TRP A 106 8.94 8.81 -2.71
C TRP A 106 8.78 9.70 -1.47
N SER A 107 8.00 9.25 -0.51
CA SER A 107 8.08 9.75 0.86
C SER A 107 9.40 9.31 1.51
N VAL A 108 9.71 9.82 2.72
CA VAL A 108 10.69 9.18 3.60
C VAL A 108 10.26 7.72 3.87
N PRO A 109 11.20 6.80 4.10
CA PRO A 109 10.86 5.45 4.52
C PRO A 109 10.17 5.46 5.89
N TYR A 110 9.22 4.53 6.10
CA TYR A 110 8.46 4.45 7.35
C TYR A 110 8.49 3.07 8.01
N VAL A 111 8.79 2.00 7.25
CA VAL A 111 8.93 0.63 7.73
C VAL A 111 10.20 0.00 7.15
N ASP A 112 11.01 -0.64 7.98
CA ASP A 112 12.04 -1.58 7.56
C ASP A 112 11.38 -2.93 7.27
N ASN A 113 11.67 -3.56 6.14
CA ASN A 113 11.10 -4.82 5.69
C ASN A 113 12.19 -5.78 5.23
N SER A 114 11.82 -7.05 5.13
CA SER A 114 12.67 -8.10 4.55
C SER A 114 11.83 -9.00 3.67
N GLN A 115 12.40 -9.43 2.55
CA GLN A 115 11.88 -10.55 1.77
C GLN A 115 12.39 -11.85 2.37
N VAL A 116 11.49 -12.82 2.56
CA VAL A 116 11.77 -14.11 3.20
C VAL A 116 11.16 -15.25 2.40
N PHE A 117 11.49 -16.49 2.78
CA PHE A 117 10.80 -17.67 2.26
C PHE A 117 9.93 -18.29 3.36
N VAL A 118 8.69 -18.61 2.99
CA VAL A 118 7.75 -19.41 3.79
C VAL A 118 7.68 -20.81 3.20
N VAL A 119 7.73 -21.82 4.06
CA VAL A 119 7.64 -23.25 3.69
C VAL A 119 6.68 -23.97 4.64
N ALA A 120 6.16 -25.14 4.23
CA ALA A 120 5.42 -25.99 5.14
C ALA A 120 6.34 -26.50 6.27
N ALA A 121 5.84 -26.49 7.51
CA ALA A 121 6.63 -26.84 8.69
C ALA A 121 7.17 -28.27 8.67
N ASP A 122 6.51 -29.19 7.95
CA ASP A 122 6.90 -30.59 7.79
C ASP A 122 7.63 -30.89 6.47
N SER A 123 7.94 -29.84 5.66
CA SER A 123 8.60 -30.00 4.34
C SER A 123 10.03 -30.54 4.41
N GLY A 124 10.69 -30.36 5.57
CA GLY A 124 12.13 -30.65 5.73
C GLY A 124 13.05 -29.63 5.08
N ILE A 125 12.52 -28.52 4.52
CA ILE A 125 13.29 -27.37 4.03
C ILE A 125 13.64 -26.48 5.22
N THR A 126 14.92 -26.21 5.44
CA THR A 126 15.40 -25.45 6.61
C THR A 126 16.32 -24.29 6.24
N SER A 127 16.71 -24.19 4.96
CA SER A 127 17.61 -23.16 4.46
C SER A 127 17.29 -22.83 3.00
N GLN A 128 17.79 -21.71 2.49
CA GLN A 128 17.68 -21.36 1.07
C GLN A 128 18.36 -22.38 0.15
N ALA A 129 19.40 -23.07 0.62
CA ALA A 129 20.08 -24.11 -0.15
C ALA A 129 19.19 -25.33 -0.42
N ASP A 130 18.22 -25.61 0.45
CA ASP A 130 17.27 -26.72 0.28
C ASP A 130 16.19 -26.42 -0.77
N LEU A 131 16.11 -25.17 -1.27
CA LEU A 131 15.23 -24.78 -2.36
C LEU A 131 15.70 -25.25 -3.74
N ALA A 132 16.91 -25.80 -3.84
CA ALA A 132 17.42 -26.35 -5.09
C ALA A 132 16.52 -27.50 -5.60
N GLY A 133 16.04 -27.38 -6.83
CA GLY A 133 15.12 -28.34 -7.46
C GLY A 133 13.68 -28.25 -6.96
N LYS A 134 13.31 -27.20 -6.21
CA LYS A 134 11.98 -26.93 -5.66
C LYS A 134 11.18 -25.98 -6.54
N VAL A 135 9.87 -26.01 -6.43
CA VAL A 135 8.97 -25.04 -7.04
C VAL A 135 8.75 -23.92 -6.04
N VAL A 136 9.17 -22.71 -6.41
CA VAL A 136 9.06 -21.52 -5.55
C VAL A 136 8.02 -20.56 -6.12
N GLY A 137 7.04 -20.16 -5.29
CA GLY A 137 6.04 -19.16 -5.63
C GLY A 137 6.54 -17.75 -5.34
N VAL A 138 6.05 -16.76 -6.10
CA VAL A 138 6.32 -15.34 -5.88
C VAL A 138 5.19 -14.51 -6.50
N GLN A 139 4.87 -13.34 -5.94
CA GLN A 139 3.92 -12.44 -6.59
C GLN A 139 4.56 -11.73 -7.79
N LYS A 140 3.79 -11.56 -8.86
CA LYS A 140 4.18 -10.77 -10.03
C LYS A 140 4.52 -9.34 -9.64
N ASP A 141 5.56 -8.79 -10.25
CA ASP A 141 5.99 -7.41 -10.09
C ASP A 141 6.25 -6.99 -8.61
N SER A 142 6.51 -7.99 -7.74
CA SER A 142 6.92 -7.79 -6.36
C SER A 142 8.43 -7.51 -6.23
N SER A 143 8.85 -7.01 -5.07
CA SER A 143 10.28 -6.86 -4.73
C SER A 143 10.97 -8.22 -4.57
N ALA A 144 10.26 -9.25 -4.07
CA ALA A 144 10.78 -10.62 -4.05
C ALA A 144 11.12 -11.13 -5.45
N LEU A 145 10.24 -10.92 -6.44
CA LEU A 145 10.52 -11.28 -7.83
C LEU A 145 11.72 -10.49 -8.39
N ALA A 146 11.79 -9.20 -8.09
CA ALA A 146 12.93 -8.37 -8.50
C ALA A 146 14.25 -8.88 -7.90
N ALA A 147 14.29 -9.26 -6.63
CA ALA A 147 15.46 -9.86 -5.99
C ALA A 147 15.84 -11.19 -6.66
N LEU A 148 14.87 -12.08 -6.89
CA LEU A 148 15.09 -13.40 -7.50
C LEU A 148 15.50 -13.34 -8.98
N THR A 149 15.17 -12.28 -9.68
CA THR A 149 15.60 -12.05 -11.08
C THR A 149 16.83 -11.16 -11.19
N GLY A 150 17.25 -10.52 -10.08
CA GLY A 150 18.42 -9.65 -9.95
C GLY A 150 19.51 -10.27 -9.08
N ASP A 151 19.72 -9.69 -7.89
CA ASP A 151 20.87 -10.03 -7.03
C ASP A 151 20.86 -11.48 -6.52
N ALA A 152 19.68 -12.10 -6.38
CA ALA A 152 19.54 -13.51 -6.00
C ALA A 152 19.25 -14.45 -7.18
N SER A 153 19.58 -14.03 -8.41
CA SER A 153 19.34 -14.84 -9.62
C SER A 153 20.11 -16.16 -9.64
N ASP A 154 21.28 -16.24 -9.01
CA ASP A 154 22.02 -17.49 -8.84
C ASP A 154 21.27 -18.50 -7.97
N LEU A 155 20.61 -18.04 -6.90
CA LEU A 155 19.74 -18.86 -6.07
C LEU A 155 18.52 -19.33 -6.89
N ALA A 156 17.84 -18.40 -7.56
CA ALA A 156 16.66 -18.70 -8.37
C ALA A 156 16.96 -19.69 -9.51
N ALA A 157 18.16 -19.65 -10.07
CA ALA A 157 18.60 -20.60 -11.10
C ALA A 157 18.73 -22.05 -10.58
N THR A 158 18.74 -22.27 -9.27
CA THR A 158 18.74 -23.61 -8.67
C THR A 158 17.34 -24.22 -8.54
N PHE A 159 16.28 -23.38 -8.61
CA PHE A 159 14.89 -23.84 -8.48
C PHE A 159 14.48 -24.71 -9.67
N ALA A 160 13.54 -25.63 -9.45
CA ALA A 160 12.91 -26.34 -10.55
C ALA A 160 12.02 -25.40 -11.38
N GLU A 161 11.32 -24.48 -10.66
CA GLU A 161 10.43 -23.50 -11.27
C GLU A 161 10.28 -22.30 -10.33
N LEU A 162 10.18 -21.08 -10.90
CA LEU A 162 9.75 -19.86 -10.22
C LEU A 162 8.34 -19.51 -10.74
N GLN A 163 7.32 -19.90 -9.96
CA GLN A 163 5.92 -19.72 -10.32
C GLN A 163 5.40 -18.37 -9.86
N GLN A 164 4.80 -17.60 -10.78
CA GLN A 164 4.31 -16.26 -10.50
C GLN A 164 2.79 -16.23 -10.28
N TYR A 165 2.37 -15.53 -9.23
CA TYR A 165 0.98 -15.35 -8.81
C TYR A 165 0.51 -13.90 -8.95
N GLY A 166 -0.79 -13.67 -9.09
CA GLY A 166 -1.39 -12.32 -9.04
C GLY A 166 -1.42 -11.77 -7.61
N ASP A 167 -1.71 -12.64 -6.64
CA ASP A 167 -1.82 -12.33 -5.22
C ASP A 167 -1.25 -13.44 -4.34
N TYR A 168 -1.01 -13.12 -3.06
CA TYR A 168 -0.42 -14.06 -2.11
C TYR A 168 -1.44 -15.07 -1.54
N ASN A 169 -2.74 -14.79 -1.52
CA ASN A 169 -3.72 -15.75 -1.02
C ASN A 169 -3.77 -17.00 -1.88
N VAL A 170 -3.76 -16.83 -3.22
CA VAL A 170 -3.69 -17.96 -4.16
C VAL A 170 -2.36 -18.72 -4.01
N ALA A 171 -1.24 -18.00 -3.84
CA ALA A 171 0.07 -18.62 -3.62
C ALA A 171 0.12 -19.46 -2.34
N PHE A 172 -0.48 -18.95 -1.23
CA PHE A 172 -0.59 -19.73 0.01
C PHE A 172 -1.50 -20.96 -0.13
N MET A 173 -2.59 -20.87 -0.89
CA MET A 173 -3.44 -22.05 -1.17
C MET A 173 -2.66 -23.13 -1.91
N ASP A 174 -1.81 -22.76 -2.85
CA ASP A 174 -0.94 -23.71 -3.59
C ASP A 174 0.15 -24.27 -2.66
N LEU A 175 0.70 -23.48 -1.75
CA LEU A 175 1.64 -23.95 -0.73
C LEU A 175 0.98 -24.95 0.23
N GLU A 176 -0.24 -24.68 0.70
CA GLU A 176 -1.05 -25.58 1.54
C GLU A 176 -1.33 -26.93 0.87
N GLN A 177 -1.50 -26.92 -0.45
CA GLN A 177 -1.79 -28.11 -1.24
C GLN A 177 -0.52 -28.82 -1.76
N ASN A 178 0.66 -28.33 -1.38
CA ASN A 178 1.97 -28.80 -1.87
C ASN A 178 2.10 -28.72 -3.41
N ALA A 179 1.41 -27.76 -4.05
CA ALA A 179 1.59 -27.46 -5.47
C ALA A 179 2.87 -26.64 -5.70
N ILE A 180 3.29 -25.85 -4.67
CA ILE A 180 4.61 -25.23 -4.57
C ILE A 180 5.28 -25.67 -3.26
N ASP A 181 6.60 -25.63 -3.20
CA ASP A 181 7.40 -26.04 -2.04
C ASP A 181 7.72 -24.87 -1.09
N ALA A 182 7.80 -23.66 -1.62
CA ALA A 182 8.13 -22.45 -0.89
C ALA A 182 7.48 -21.22 -1.53
N LEU A 183 7.33 -20.14 -0.74
CA LEU A 183 6.81 -18.86 -1.19
C LEU A 183 7.77 -17.74 -0.78
N ALA A 184 8.26 -16.94 -1.75
CA ALA A 184 9.03 -15.73 -1.49
C ALA A 184 8.06 -14.55 -1.26
N ILE A 185 8.20 -13.85 -0.11
CA ILE A 185 7.19 -12.92 0.39
C ILE A 185 7.77 -11.94 1.40
N ASP A 186 7.09 -10.84 1.63
CA ASP A 186 7.35 -9.85 2.67
C ASP A 186 7.13 -10.43 4.07
N ILE A 187 8.06 -10.18 5.00
CA ILE A 187 8.02 -10.79 6.35
C ILE A 187 6.75 -10.40 7.13
N GLY A 188 6.26 -9.16 7.00
CA GLY A 188 5.02 -8.73 7.67
C GLY A 188 3.80 -9.47 7.15
N VAL A 189 3.73 -9.72 5.83
CA VAL A 189 2.65 -10.51 5.21
C VAL A 189 2.78 -11.99 5.61
N ALA A 190 4.00 -12.53 5.63
CA ALA A 190 4.26 -13.89 6.10
C ALA A 190 3.78 -14.09 7.54
N ASN A 191 4.12 -13.18 8.46
CA ASN A 191 3.70 -13.23 9.85
C ASN A 191 2.17 -13.24 9.99
N TYR A 192 1.47 -12.36 9.26
CA TYR A 192 0.01 -12.33 9.25
C TYR A 192 -0.58 -13.67 8.76
N GLN A 193 -0.11 -14.14 7.62
CA GLN A 193 -0.63 -15.36 6.99
C GLN A 193 -0.39 -16.59 7.87
N ILE A 194 0.77 -16.70 8.51
CA ILE A 194 1.10 -17.80 9.43
C ILE A 194 0.24 -17.72 10.70
N SER A 195 0.06 -16.51 11.28
CA SER A 195 -0.76 -16.36 12.49
C SER A 195 -2.19 -16.84 12.29
N SER A 196 -2.74 -16.67 11.09
CA SER A 196 -4.10 -17.09 10.72
C SER A 196 -4.22 -18.58 10.41
N ARG A 197 -3.11 -19.27 10.07
CA ARG A 197 -3.06 -20.68 9.62
C ARG A 197 -2.45 -21.62 10.69
N GLY A 198 -1.99 -21.08 11.82
CA GLY A 198 -1.34 -21.82 12.89
C GLY A 198 0.03 -22.36 12.49
N ASP A 199 0.50 -23.41 13.18
CA ASP A 199 1.86 -23.97 13.08
C ASP A 199 2.13 -24.75 11.76
N SER A 200 1.31 -24.55 10.73
CA SER A 200 1.45 -25.27 9.46
C SER A 200 2.62 -24.78 8.60
N PHE A 201 3.08 -23.57 8.83
CA PHE A 201 4.13 -22.91 8.03
C PHE A 201 5.20 -22.30 8.92
N VAL A 202 6.39 -22.17 8.37
CA VAL A 202 7.54 -21.50 9.02
C VAL A 202 8.23 -20.58 8.02
N ILE A 203 8.83 -19.51 8.57
CA ILE A 203 9.71 -18.62 7.81
C ILE A 203 11.13 -19.17 7.96
N LEU A 204 11.89 -19.23 6.85
CA LEU A 204 13.31 -19.55 6.89
C LEU A 204 14.09 -18.40 7.55
N ASP A 205 15.11 -18.73 8.35
CA ASP A 205 15.92 -17.73 9.09
C ASP A 205 16.70 -16.80 8.15
N GLU A 206 17.02 -17.24 6.94
CA GLU A 206 17.78 -16.49 5.95
C GLU A 206 16.87 -15.52 5.19
N GLN A 207 17.20 -14.23 5.21
CA GLN A 207 16.51 -13.23 4.43
C GLN A 207 16.94 -13.29 2.96
N LEU A 208 15.99 -13.13 2.03
CA LEU A 208 16.26 -12.99 0.61
C LEU A 208 16.79 -11.58 0.29
N ALA A 209 16.17 -10.55 0.88
CA ALA A 209 16.54 -9.15 0.73
C ALA A 209 16.11 -8.33 1.94
N SER A 210 16.82 -7.22 2.22
CA SER A 210 16.40 -6.18 3.16
C SER A 210 16.00 -4.94 2.39
N GLU A 211 14.92 -4.29 2.80
CA GLU A 211 14.31 -3.18 2.07
C GLU A 211 13.54 -2.24 3.00
N GLN A 212 13.05 -1.14 2.44
CA GLN A 212 12.25 -0.16 3.19
C GLN A 212 11.00 0.20 2.38
N TYR A 213 9.90 0.42 3.10
CA TYR A 213 8.65 0.90 2.51
C TYR A 213 8.54 2.41 2.55
N GLY A 214 8.02 2.95 1.46
CA GLY A 214 7.64 4.35 1.32
C GLY A 214 6.29 4.47 0.61
N VAL A 215 5.72 5.67 0.64
CA VAL A 215 4.57 6.01 -0.19
C VAL A 215 5.08 6.45 -1.56
N GLY A 216 4.64 5.78 -2.62
CA GLY A 216 5.05 6.06 -3.99
C GLY A 216 4.06 6.99 -4.70
N PHE A 217 4.52 8.13 -5.15
CA PHE A 217 3.75 9.09 -5.94
C PHE A 217 4.23 9.09 -7.39
N LYS A 218 3.37 9.56 -8.30
CA LYS A 218 3.77 9.80 -9.69
C LYS A 218 5.05 10.65 -9.73
N LEU A 219 6.02 10.23 -10.52
CA LEU A 219 7.30 10.93 -10.65
C LEU A 219 7.07 12.42 -10.98
N GLY A 220 7.69 13.31 -10.20
CA GLY A 220 7.54 14.77 -10.30
C GLY A 220 6.37 15.35 -9.49
N ASN A 221 5.63 14.55 -8.71
CA ASN A 221 4.55 15.04 -7.85
C ASN A 221 5.04 15.33 -6.41
N GLU A 222 6.06 16.19 -6.30
CA GLU A 222 6.66 16.58 -5.01
C GLU A 222 5.67 17.33 -4.12
N GLU A 223 4.77 18.14 -4.68
CA GLU A 223 3.81 18.92 -3.88
C GLU A 223 2.90 18.02 -3.04
N LEU A 224 2.37 16.97 -3.63
CA LEU A 224 1.51 16.02 -2.92
C LEU A 224 2.31 15.17 -1.94
N ARG A 225 3.49 14.66 -2.37
CA ARG A 225 4.42 13.94 -1.53
C ARG A 225 4.80 14.73 -0.28
N ASP A 226 5.16 16.00 -0.43
CA ASP A 226 5.60 16.84 0.69
C ASP A 226 4.48 17.04 1.72
N LYS A 227 3.23 17.18 1.27
CA LYS A 227 2.07 17.28 2.17
C LYS A 227 1.86 16.01 2.98
N VAL A 228 1.86 14.85 2.30
CA VAL A 228 1.70 13.55 2.96
C VAL A 228 2.86 13.27 3.91
N GLN A 229 4.09 13.44 3.45
CA GLN A 229 5.30 13.23 4.26
C GLN A 229 5.33 14.13 5.50
N LYS A 230 4.99 15.41 5.36
CA LYS A 230 4.92 16.33 6.50
C LYS A 230 3.96 15.80 7.56
N THR A 231 2.77 15.36 7.15
CA THR A 231 1.78 14.81 8.08
C THR A 231 2.25 13.49 8.71
N LEU A 232 2.89 12.60 7.95
CA LEU A 232 3.47 11.38 8.50
C LEU A 232 4.54 11.67 9.56
N LEU A 233 5.40 12.66 9.35
CA LEU A 233 6.40 13.10 10.33
C LEU A 233 5.75 13.74 11.57
N GLU A 234 4.68 14.52 11.42
CA GLU A 234 3.89 15.04 12.54
C GLU A 234 3.25 13.91 13.36
N MET A 235 2.74 12.86 12.69
CA MET A 235 2.20 11.66 13.36
C MET A 235 3.29 10.88 14.10
N ALA A 236 4.50 10.82 13.55
CA ALA A 236 5.64 10.19 14.24
C ALA A 236 6.04 10.99 15.49
N ASP A 237 6.06 12.32 15.39
CA ASP A 237 6.45 13.21 16.49
C ASP A 237 5.43 13.23 17.64
N ASP A 238 4.13 13.16 17.35
CA ASP A 238 3.06 13.20 18.35
C ASP A 238 2.64 11.81 18.88
N GLY A 239 3.19 10.74 18.32
CA GLY A 239 2.96 9.36 18.76
C GLY A 239 1.81 8.64 18.03
N THR A 240 0.99 9.33 17.25
CA THR A 240 -0.15 8.72 16.52
C THR A 240 0.29 7.61 15.56
N PHE A 241 1.46 7.78 14.94
CA PHE A 241 2.00 6.74 14.06
C PHE A 241 2.20 5.41 14.79
N MET A 242 2.80 5.46 16.00
CA MET A 242 2.99 4.28 16.84
C MET A 242 1.68 3.73 17.40
N GLU A 243 0.73 4.58 17.77
CA GLU A 243 -0.61 4.12 18.21
C GLU A 243 -1.34 3.33 17.10
N ILE A 244 -1.15 3.72 15.83
CA ILE A 244 -1.67 2.96 14.69
C ILE A 244 -0.88 1.65 14.51
N ALA A 245 0.45 1.67 14.61
CA ALA A 245 1.29 0.48 14.46
C ALA A 245 1.00 -0.57 15.55
N GLU A 246 0.69 -0.15 16.78
CA GLU A 246 0.35 -1.04 17.90
C GLU A 246 -0.87 -1.92 17.63
N LYS A 247 -1.81 -1.48 16.79
CA LYS A 247 -2.96 -2.30 16.36
C LYS A 247 -2.54 -3.54 15.56
N TYR A 248 -1.33 -3.51 15.01
CA TYR A 248 -0.76 -4.54 14.14
C TYR A 248 0.52 -5.16 14.74
N SER A 249 0.74 -5.00 16.05
CA SER A 249 1.95 -5.47 16.76
C SER A 249 2.16 -6.98 16.64
N ASP A 250 1.07 -7.76 16.59
CA ASP A 250 1.12 -9.22 16.47
C ASP A 250 1.83 -9.69 15.18
N PHE A 251 2.01 -8.79 14.21
CA PHE A 251 2.65 -9.07 12.92
C PHE A 251 4.07 -8.47 12.80
N GLY A 252 4.65 -7.97 13.91
CA GLY A 252 6.00 -7.44 13.96
C GLY A 252 6.14 -5.99 13.47
N LEU A 253 5.02 -5.26 13.32
CA LEU A 253 5.06 -3.91 12.77
C LEU A 253 5.71 -2.89 13.70
N THR A 254 5.49 -2.97 15.01
CA THR A 254 6.05 -2.01 15.96
C THR A 254 7.58 -2.02 15.99
N GLU A 255 8.20 -3.17 15.79
CA GLU A 255 9.66 -3.35 15.77
C GLU A 255 10.28 -2.85 14.46
N SER A 256 9.51 -2.85 13.38
CA SER A 256 9.97 -2.51 12.02
C SER A 256 9.79 -1.03 11.66
N ILE A 257 9.14 -0.21 12.51
CA ILE A 257 8.97 1.23 12.25
C ILE A 257 10.33 1.93 12.23
N CYS A 258 10.61 2.67 11.16
CA CYS A 258 11.85 3.42 10.97
C CYS A 258 11.64 4.93 10.76
N ILE A 259 10.41 5.41 10.61
CA ILE A 259 10.12 6.84 10.44
C ILE A 259 10.60 7.65 11.65
N GLY A 260 11.25 8.79 11.38
CA GLY A 260 11.73 9.69 12.44
C GLY A 260 12.97 9.21 13.19
N LYS A 261 13.60 8.13 12.75
CA LYS A 261 14.86 7.61 13.31
C LYS A 261 16.09 8.18 12.63
#